data_5dc994733c1b6ab2003496fef4653dda
#
_entry.id   5dc994733c1b6ab2003496fef4653dda
#
_cell.length_a   1.000
_cell.length_b   1.000
_cell.length_c   1.000
_cell.angle_alpha   90.00
_cell.angle_beta   90.00
_cell.angle_gamma   90.00
#
_symmetry.space_group_name_H-M   'P 1'
#
loop_
_entity.id
_entity.type
_entity.pdbx_description
1 polymer ?
#
loop_
_entity_poly.entity_id
_entity_poly.type
_entity_poly.pdbx_seq_one_letter_code
_entity_poly.pdbx_strand_id
1 'polypeptide(L)'
;MNFKNIMLRKAVLSSAVVVLALIYVLQVILGSRSSVKDFVIDKTYDTIEITSAENGSILLKRYGDFWKVNDEEADSGKAKMISDALTRIKSLSVISKSSSEDAIERYGFTDSSKITVKVSDNGKEYLSLEVGKDAANGQQNYIRVNGKSEIYLASGALRQKFNVKADELKAPKKEDAAEAAAPAAPAASAGSANAPAENAPADGESPSLQPSV
;
A
#
# COMPACT_ATOMS: atom_id res chain seq x y z
N MET A 1 -42.69 -9.47 -56.81
CA MET A 1 -41.93 -9.29 -55.57
C MET A 1 -42.00 -7.81 -55.22
N ASN A 2 -42.62 -7.44 -54.07
CA ASN A 2 -43.03 -6.05 -53.77
C ASN A 2 -41.79 -5.21 -53.33
N PHE A 3 -41.38 -4.29 -54.18
CA PHE A 3 -40.26 -3.36 -53.95
C PHE A 3 -40.37 -2.57 -52.63
N LYS A 4 -41.61 -2.23 -52.22
CA LYS A 4 -41.94 -1.58 -50.92
C LYS A 4 -41.52 -2.44 -49.74
N ASN A 5 -41.70 -3.75 -49.76
CA ASN A 5 -41.33 -4.65 -48.65
C ASN A 5 -39.81 -4.79 -48.52
N ILE A 6 -39.03 -4.65 -49.60
CA ILE A 6 -37.54 -4.70 -49.55
C ILE A 6 -36.99 -3.40 -48.95
N MET A 7 -37.53 -2.27 -49.32
CA MET A 7 -37.15 -0.97 -48.77
C MET A 7 -37.48 -0.89 -47.25
N LEU A 8 -38.68 -1.38 -46.87
CA LEU A 8 -39.08 -1.39 -45.45
C LEU A 8 -38.17 -2.29 -44.61
N ARG A 9 -37.79 -3.48 -45.12
CA ARG A 9 -36.88 -4.41 -44.43
C ARG A 9 -35.46 -3.80 -44.26
N LYS A 10 -34.95 -3.13 -45.30
CA LYS A 10 -33.66 -2.42 -45.22
C LYS A 10 -33.67 -1.28 -44.21
N ALA A 11 -34.76 -0.50 -44.17
CA ALA A 11 -34.94 0.60 -43.21
C ALA A 11 -35.01 0.08 -41.76
N VAL A 12 -35.74 -1.00 -41.51
CA VAL A 12 -35.84 -1.63 -40.19
C VAL A 12 -34.47 -2.20 -39.75
N LEU A 13 -33.75 -2.85 -40.66
CA LEU A 13 -32.39 -3.38 -40.34
C LEU A 13 -31.40 -2.24 -40.03
N SER A 14 -31.39 -1.17 -40.83
CA SER A 14 -30.55 -0.02 -40.58
C SER A 14 -30.85 0.66 -39.24
N SER A 15 -32.12 0.80 -38.90
CA SER A 15 -32.53 1.38 -37.63
C SER A 15 -32.10 0.49 -36.44
N ALA A 16 -32.21 -0.80 -36.55
CA ALA A 16 -31.75 -1.76 -35.53
C ALA A 16 -30.24 -1.67 -35.30
N VAL A 17 -29.45 -1.54 -36.36
CA VAL A 17 -27.99 -1.38 -36.27
C VAL A 17 -27.65 -0.05 -35.57
N VAL A 18 -28.32 1.04 -35.89
CA VAL A 18 -28.09 2.33 -35.24
C VAL A 18 -28.43 2.28 -33.75
N VAL A 19 -29.55 1.62 -33.37
CA VAL A 19 -29.95 1.46 -31.97
C VAL A 19 -28.91 0.61 -31.21
N LEU A 20 -28.43 -0.47 -31.80
CA LEU A 20 -27.39 -1.31 -31.19
C LEU A 20 -26.07 -0.55 -31.04
N ALA A 21 -25.69 0.26 -32.02
CA ALA A 21 -24.51 1.11 -31.93
C ALA A 21 -24.63 2.15 -30.82
N LEU A 22 -25.80 2.78 -30.67
CA LEU A 22 -26.07 3.71 -29.58
C LEU A 22 -26.00 3.03 -28.21
N ILE A 23 -26.60 1.84 -28.07
CA ILE A 23 -26.51 1.05 -26.83
C ILE A 23 -25.05 0.70 -26.52
N TYR A 24 -24.29 0.28 -27.51
CA TYR A 24 -22.86 -0.04 -27.33
C TYR A 24 -22.05 1.20 -26.90
N VAL A 25 -22.27 2.34 -27.56
CA VAL A 25 -21.61 3.61 -27.17
C VAL A 25 -22.00 4.01 -25.73
N LEU A 26 -23.27 3.89 -25.39
CA LEU A 26 -23.72 4.15 -24.02
C LEU A 26 -23.06 3.20 -23.01
N GLN A 27 -22.97 1.91 -23.32
CA GLN A 27 -22.28 0.92 -22.48
C GLN A 27 -20.80 1.24 -22.32
N VAL A 28 -20.11 1.64 -23.39
CA VAL A 28 -18.69 2.04 -23.32
C VAL A 28 -18.52 3.30 -22.49
N ILE A 29 -19.37 4.32 -22.66
CA ILE A 29 -19.28 5.58 -21.89
C ILE A 29 -19.62 5.34 -20.40
N LEU A 30 -20.64 4.54 -20.11
CA LEU A 30 -21.01 4.22 -18.73
C LEU A 30 -20.06 3.22 -18.08
N GLY A 31 -19.55 2.24 -18.83
CA GLY A 31 -18.59 1.23 -18.36
C GLY A 31 -17.16 1.75 -18.26
N SER A 32 -16.79 2.74 -19.07
CA SER A 32 -15.44 3.36 -19.04
C SER A 32 -15.23 4.37 -17.91
N ARG A 33 -16.23 4.63 -17.08
CA ARG A 33 -15.97 5.35 -15.83
C ARG A 33 -15.17 4.42 -14.94
N SER A 34 -13.86 4.44 -15.15
CA SER A 34 -12.89 3.84 -14.26
C SER A 34 -13.23 4.29 -12.84
N SER A 35 -13.67 3.36 -12.01
CA SER A 35 -14.01 3.62 -10.62
C SER A 35 -12.76 3.72 -9.74
N VAL A 36 -11.60 3.93 -10.36
CA VAL A 36 -10.35 4.24 -9.66
C VAL A 36 -10.50 5.60 -9.00
N LYS A 37 -10.42 5.63 -7.69
CA LYS A 37 -10.42 6.84 -6.89
C LYS A 37 -9.15 6.87 -6.08
N ASP A 38 -8.43 7.95 -6.16
CA ASP A 38 -7.35 8.24 -5.22
C ASP A 38 -7.99 9.02 -4.05
N PHE A 39 -7.83 8.50 -2.86
CA PHE A 39 -8.20 9.21 -1.63
C PHE A 39 -6.94 9.93 -1.14
N VAL A 40 -6.91 11.24 -1.37
CA VAL A 40 -5.77 12.09 -1.01
C VAL A 40 -6.18 12.99 0.15
N ILE A 41 -5.33 13.08 1.16
CA ILE A 41 -5.47 14.06 2.24
C ILE A 41 -4.54 15.23 1.88
N ASP A 42 -5.11 16.31 1.34
CA ASP A 42 -4.37 17.51 0.94
C ASP A 42 -4.11 18.46 2.13
N LYS A 43 -4.55 18.09 3.32
CA LYS A 43 -4.44 18.89 4.53
C LYS A 43 -3.43 18.30 5.50
N THR A 44 -2.82 19.18 6.26
CA THR A 44 -2.07 18.76 7.44
C THR A 44 -3.02 18.17 8.48
N TYR A 45 -2.56 17.18 9.20
CA TYR A 45 -3.28 16.56 10.32
C TYR A 45 -2.32 16.31 11.47
N ASP A 46 -2.88 16.30 12.67
CA ASP A 46 -2.13 16.19 13.91
C ASP A 46 -2.35 14.85 14.63
N THR A 47 -3.42 14.14 14.26
CA THR A 47 -3.84 12.95 15.00
C THR A 47 -4.20 11.81 14.05
N ILE A 48 -3.67 10.62 14.33
CA ILE A 48 -4.03 9.36 13.68
C ILE A 48 -4.44 8.40 14.80
N GLU A 49 -5.65 7.87 14.73
CA GLU A 49 -6.14 6.83 15.61
C GLU A 49 -6.27 5.52 14.82
N ILE A 50 -5.60 4.48 15.27
CA ILE A 50 -5.67 3.14 14.68
C ILE A 50 -6.32 2.22 15.70
N THR A 51 -7.44 1.60 15.32
CA THR A 51 -8.16 0.67 16.19
C THR A 51 -8.32 -0.67 15.51
N SER A 52 -7.95 -1.73 16.20
CA SER A 52 -8.17 -3.11 15.78
C SER A 52 -8.56 -3.99 16.97
N ALA A 53 -9.27 -5.08 16.70
CA ALA A 53 -9.63 -6.04 17.76
C ALA A 53 -8.39 -6.73 18.36
N GLU A 54 -7.34 -6.91 17.57
CA GLU A 54 -6.11 -7.61 17.96
C GLU A 54 -5.18 -6.73 18.80
N ASN A 55 -4.98 -5.47 18.41
CA ASN A 55 -3.97 -4.57 19.00
C ASN A 55 -4.57 -3.43 19.83
N GLY A 56 -5.91 -3.36 19.94
CA GLY A 56 -6.60 -2.29 20.64
C GLY A 56 -6.58 -0.96 19.88
N SER A 57 -6.58 0.14 20.62
CA SER A 57 -6.52 1.50 20.08
C SER A 57 -5.14 2.11 20.29
N ILE A 58 -4.58 2.64 19.21
CA ILE A 58 -3.29 3.30 19.17
C ILE A 58 -3.51 4.73 18.71
N LEU A 59 -3.03 5.70 19.48
CA LEU A 59 -3.15 7.11 19.19
C LEU A 59 -1.79 7.69 18.85
N LEU A 60 -1.61 8.14 17.60
CA LEU A 60 -0.45 8.90 17.19
C LEU A 60 -0.82 10.39 17.15
N LYS A 61 -0.08 11.20 17.86
CA LYS A 61 -0.21 12.67 17.85
C LYS A 61 1.06 13.32 17.38
N ARG A 62 0.92 14.31 16.52
CA ARG A 62 2.04 15.07 15.97
C ARG A 62 2.33 16.30 16.85
N TYR A 63 3.60 16.50 17.15
CA TYR A 63 4.12 17.66 17.89
C TYR A 63 5.26 18.29 17.08
N GLY A 64 4.91 19.24 16.23
CA GLY A 64 5.89 19.82 15.30
C GLY A 64 6.43 18.76 14.32
N ASP A 65 7.70 18.43 14.45
CA ASP A 65 8.38 17.50 13.52
C ASP A 65 8.42 16.04 14.00
N PHE A 66 7.94 15.78 15.23
CA PHE A 66 7.94 14.42 15.76
C PHE A 66 6.53 13.94 16.11
N TRP A 67 6.39 12.63 16.23
CA TRP A 67 5.16 11.96 16.61
C TRP A 67 5.29 11.33 18.00
N LYS A 68 4.18 11.26 18.70
CA LYS A 68 4.04 10.47 19.92
C LYS A 68 3.00 9.37 19.71
N VAL A 69 3.27 8.21 20.26
CA VAL A 69 2.35 7.07 20.32
C VAL A 69 1.92 6.87 21.77
N ASN A 70 0.62 7.02 22.05
CA ASN A 70 0.07 6.92 23.40
C ASN A 70 0.89 7.72 24.44
N ASP A 71 1.24 8.98 24.07
CA ASP A 71 2.02 9.95 24.84
C ASP A 71 3.53 9.66 24.99
N GLU A 72 4.05 8.53 24.49
CA GLU A 72 5.49 8.23 24.40
C GLU A 72 6.06 8.64 23.03
N GLU A 73 7.36 8.91 22.94
CA GLU A 73 8.00 9.26 21.67
C GLU A 73 7.91 8.10 20.67
N ALA A 74 7.43 8.40 19.46
CA ALA A 74 7.30 7.41 18.39
C ALA A 74 8.60 7.32 17.57
N ASP A 75 8.88 6.13 17.05
CA ASP A 75 9.88 5.94 16.02
C ASP A 75 9.52 6.75 14.77
N SER A 76 10.38 7.68 14.40
CA SER A 76 10.11 8.63 13.32
C SER A 76 9.92 7.95 11.96
N GLY A 77 10.64 6.86 11.70
CA GLY A 77 10.54 6.12 10.45
C GLY A 77 9.20 5.38 10.34
N LYS A 78 8.75 4.73 11.42
CA LYS A 78 7.49 4.00 11.46
C LYS A 78 6.28 4.95 11.45
N ALA A 79 6.33 6.04 12.22
CA ALA A 79 5.30 7.06 12.20
C ALA A 79 5.17 7.71 10.81
N LYS A 80 6.30 7.99 10.15
CA LYS A 80 6.32 8.48 8.77
C LYS A 80 5.73 7.48 7.79
N MET A 81 6.04 6.19 7.90
CA MET A 81 5.48 5.15 7.04
C MET A 81 3.95 5.09 7.13
N ILE A 82 3.39 5.21 8.33
CA ILE A 82 1.94 5.26 8.56
C ILE A 82 1.35 6.53 7.94
N SER A 83 1.97 7.68 8.21
CA SER A 83 1.54 8.97 7.66
C SER A 83 1.55 8.99 6.13
N ASP A 84 2.64 8.51 5.51
CA ASP A 84 2.77 8.43 4.05
C ASP A 84 1.73 7.50 3.41
N ALA A 85 1.40 6.39 4.08
CA ALA A 85 0.36 5.47 3.62
C ALA A 85 -1.05 6.10 3.61
N LEU A 86 -1.30 7.06 4.50
CA LEU A 86 -2.57 7.78 4.61
C LEU A 86 -2.65 8.98 3.68
N THR A 87 -1.53 9.61 3.34
CA THR A 87 -1.50 10.79 2.49
C THR A 87 -2.14 10.51 1.13
N ARG A 88 -1.90 9.32 0.57
CA ARG A 88 -2.51 8.92 -0.70
C ARG A 88 -2.85 7.44 -0.72
N ILE A 89 -4.14 7.15 -0.64
CA ILE A 89 -4.65 5.79 -0.75
C ILE A 89 -5.13 5.56 -2.18
N LYS A 90 -4.43 4.71 -2.92
CA LYS A 90 -4.76 4.40 -4.31
C LYS A 90 -5.76 3.24 -4.36
N SER A 91 -6.98 3.52 -4.82
CA SER A 91 -7.98 2.52 -5.15
C SER A 91 -7.77 2.02 -6.59
N LEU A 92 -7.84 0.71 -6.77
CA LEU A 92 -7.70 0.05 -8.07
C LEU A 92 -9.07 -0.18 -8.74
N SER A 93 -10.08 -0.52 -7.95
CA SER A 93 -11.44 -0.78 -8.43
C SER A 93 -12.47 -0.70 -7.31
N VAL A 94 -13.72 -0.48 -7.67
CA VAL A 94 -14.87 -0.71 -6.78
C VAL A 94 -15.27 -2.18 -6.92
N ILE A 95 -15.25 -2.90 -5.81
CA ILE A 95 -15.58 -4.33 -5.77
C ILE A 95 -17.04 -4.55 -5.47
N SER A 96 -17.60 -3.75 -4.57
CA SER A 96 -19.00 -3.86 -4.16
C SER A 96 -19.53 -2.50 -3.75
N LYS A 97 -20.83 -2.30 -3.92
CA LYS A 97 -21.57 -1.15 -3.40
C LYS A 97 -22.56 -1.57 -2.31
N SER A 98 -22.42 -2.76 -1.79
CA SER A 98 -23.31 -3.34 -0.79
C SER A 98 -22.68 -3.28 0.60
N SER A 99 -23.52 -2.95 1.58
CA SER A 99 -23.22 -3.05 3.01
C SER A 99 -23.96 -4.23 3.66
N SER A 100 -24.31 -5.26 2.88
CA SER A 100 -24.94 -6.48 3.42
C SER A 100 -23.99 -7.20 4.37
N GLU A 101 -24.53 -7.95 5.32
CA GLU A 101 -23.74 -8.76 6.27
C GLU A 101 -22.77 -9.72 5.55
N ASP A 102 -23.25 -10.37 4.48
CA ASP A 102 -22.40 -11.23 3.64
C ASP A 102 -21.22 -10.49 3.02
N ALA A 103 -21.40 -9.24 2.58
CA ALA A 103 -20.31 -8.43 2.04
C ALA A 103 -19.34 -8.01 3.15
N ILE A 104 -19.83 -7.63 4.32
CA ILE A 104 -19.04 -7.26 5.48
C ILE A 104 -18.14 -8.43 5.89
N GLU A 105 -18.69 -9.63 6.02
CA GLU A 105 -17.94 -10.82 6.39
C GLU A 105 -16.97 -11.25 5.28
N ARG A 106 -17.44 -11.31 4.03
CA ARG A 106 -16.63 -11.71 2.86
C ARG A 106 -15.37 -10.90 2.71
N TYR A 107 -15.46 -9.59 2.91
CA TYR A 107 -14.35 -8.65 2.74
C TYR A 107 -13.63 -8.27 4.05
N GLY A 108 -14.04 -8.86 5.17
CA GLY A 108 -13.36 -8.72 6.47
C GLY A 108 -13.59 -7.38 7.15
N PHE A 109 -14.82 -6.87 7.09
CA PHE A 109 -15.21 -5.63 7.80
C PHE A 109 -15.99 -5.89 9.08
N THR A 110 -15.94 -7.13 9.61
CA THR A 110 -16.48 -7.42 10.95
C THR A 110 -15.66 -6.72 12.02
N ASP A 111 -16.26 -6.42 13.16
CA ASP A 111 -15.56 -5.73 14.26
C ASP A 111 -14.36 -6.50 14.79
N SER A 112 -14.37 -7.83 14.64
CA SER A 112 -13.25 -8.71 15.03
C SER A 112 -12.09 -8.72 14.03
N SER A 113 -12.29 -8.30 12.79
CA SER A 113 -11.27 -8.44 11.73
C SER A 113 -10.83 -7.14 11.07
N LYS A 114 -11.67 -6.11 11.11
CA LYS A 114 -11.32 -4.82 10.50
C LYS A 114 -10.28 -4.05 11.31
N ILE A 115 -9.52 -3.23 10.61
CA ILE A 115 -8.70 -2.18 11.21
C ILE A 115 -9.35 -0.85 10.83
N THR A 116 -9.62 -0.02 11.81
CA THR A 116 -10.18 1.32 11.60
C THR A 116 -9.08 2.34 11.82
N VAL A 117 -8.88 3.21 10.85
CA VAL A 117 -7.91 4.32 10.92
C VAL A 117 -8.65 5.61 10.72
N LYS A 118 -8.57 6.49 11.71
CA LYS A 118 -9.14 7.83 11.65
C LYS A 118 -8.03 8.87 11.64
N VAL A 119 -8.19 9.86 10.78
CA VAL A 119 -7.26 10.98 10.64
C VAL A 119 -8.01 12.26 10.97
N SER A 120 -7.48 13.01 11.91
CA SER A 120 -8.08 14.27 12.36
C SER A 120 -7.03 15.37 12.57
N ASP A 121 -7.51 16.60 12.58
CA ASP A 121 -6.75 17.79 12.95
C ASP A 121 -7.62 18.67 13.86
N ASN A 122 -7.09 19.05 15.02
CA ASN A 122 -7.82 19.81 16.01
C ASN A 122 -9.21 19.23 16.34
N GLY A 123 -9.32 17.89 16.38
CA GLY A 123 -10.57 17.18 16.67
C GLY A 123 -11.54 17.07 15.49
N LYS A 124 -11.21 17.62 14.32
CA LYS A 124 -12.00 17.47 13.10
C LYS A 124 -11.52 16.29 12.30
N GLU A 125 -12.39 15.30 12.10
CA GLU A 125 -12.11 14.13 11.28
C GLU A 125 -12.09 14.49 9.78
N TYR A 126 -11.04 14.08 9.09
CA TYR A 126 -10.87 14.24 7.63
C TYR A 126 -11.01 12.94 6.88
N LEU A 127 -10.58 11.84 7.49
CA LEU A 127 -10.64 10.51 6.90
C LEU A 127 -11.00 9.49 7.96
N SER A 128 -11.96 8.64 7.63
CA SER A 128 -12.23 7.40 8.34
C SER A 128 -12.04 6.25 7.35
N LEU A 129 -11.01 5.46 7.56
CA LEU A 129 -10.63 4.34 6.71
C LEU A 129 -10.86 3.04 7.48
N GLU A 130 -11.66 2.15 6.92
CA GLU A 130 -11.76 0.76 7.38
C GLU A 130 -10.97 -0.13 6.43
N VAL A 131 -10.04 -0.90 6.96
CA VAL A 131 -9.22 -1.86 6.22
C VAL A 131 -9.69 -3.26 6.58
N GLY A 132 -10.21 -3.96 5.57
CA GLY A 132 -10.66 -5.34 5.68
C GLY A 132 -9.50 -6.33 5.48
N LYS A 133 -9.82 -7.52 4.99
CA LYS A 133 -8.83 -8.56 4.74
C LYS A 133 -7.97 -8.29 3.52
N ASP A 134 -6.87 -9.05 3.42
CA ASP A 134 -6.01 -9.05 2.25
C ASP A 134 -6.72 -9.67 1.04
N ALA A 135 -6.45 -9.13 -0.15
CA ALA A 135 -6.78 -9.78 -1.39
C ALA A 135 -5.79 -10.92 -1.68
N ALA A 136 -6.09 -11.71 -2.72
CA ALA A 136 -5.34 -12.94 -3.02
C ALA A 136 -3.81 -12.78 -3.18
N ASN A 137 -3.34 -11.58 -3.50
CA ASN A 137 -1.90 -11.31 -3.71
C ASN A 137 -1.17 -10.73 -2.49
N GLY A 138 -1.86 -10.52 -1.36
CA GLY A 138 -1.30 -9.96 -0.12
C GLY A 138 -0.81 -8.49 -0.20
N GLN A 139 -0.75 -7.92 -1.41
CA GLN A 139 -0.31 -6.53 -1.63
C GLN A 139 -1.47 -5.54 -1.73
N GLN A 140 -2.67 -6.07 -1.75
CA GLN A 140 -3.90 -5.32 -1.90
C GLN A 140 -4.84 -5.65 -0.74
N ASN A 141 -5.65 -4.68 -0.36
CA ASN A 141 -6.61 -4.80 0.72
C ASN A 141 -7.98 -4.31 0.27
N TYR A 142 -9.01 -4.87 0.85
CA TYR A 142 -10.33 -4.29 0.75
C TYR A 142 -10.46 -3.14 1.73
N ILE A 143 -10.98 -2.00 1.25
CA ILE A 143 -11.15 -0.81 2.08
C ILE A 143 -12.55 -0.21 1.93
N ARG A 144 -13.00 0.45 3.00
CA ARG A 144 -14.14 1.36 3.00
C ARG A 144 -13.69 2.72 3.50
N VAL A 145 -14.27 3.78 2.98
CA VAL A 145 -13.84 5.15 3.28
C VAL A 145 -15.03 5.99 3.71
N ASN A 146 -14.87 6.70 4.81
CA ASN A 146 -15.84 7.65 5.36
C ASN A 146 -17.24 7.03 5.58
N GLY A 147 -17.28 5.79 6.07
CA GLY A 147 -18.52 5.09 6.40
C GLY A 147 -19.43 4.77 5.20
N LYS A 148 -18.92 4.93 3.97
CA LYS A 148 -19.70 4.59 2.77
C LYS A 148 -19.82 3.09 2.60
N SER A 149 -20.92 2.65 1.94
CA SER A 149 -21.16 1.24 1.64
C SER A 149 -20.26 0.70 0.52
N GLU A 150 -19.59 1.57 -0.24
CA GLU A 150 -18.72 1.18 -1.33
C GLU A 150 -17.44 0.52 -0.80
N ILE A 151 -17.15 -0.68 -1.30
CA ILE A 151 -15.94 -1.44 -0.99
C ILE A 151 -14.98 -1.30 -2.17
N TYR A 152 -13.78 -0.84 -1.89
CA TYR A 152 -12.72 -0.64 -2.86
C TYR A 152 -11.62 -1.68 -2.67
N LEU A 153 -10.94 -2.03 -3.76
CA LEU A 153 -9.67 -2.73 -3.73
C LEU A 153 -8.56 -1.66 -3.75
N ALA A 154 -7.79 -1.58 -2.70
CA ALA A 154 -6.68 -0.63 -2.59
C ALA A 154 -5.33 -1.34 -2.67
N SER A 155 -4.33 -0.65 -3.23
CA SER A 155 -2.94 -1.10 -3.25
C SER A 155 -2.15 -0.57 -2.06
N GLY A 156 -1.00 -1.19 -1.78
CA GLY A 156 -0.04 -0.69 -0.81
C GLY A 156 0.05 -1.46 0.49
N ALA A 157 -0.52 -2.67 0.55
CA ALA A 157 -0.45 -3.55 1.74
C ALA A 157 -0.84 -2.82 3.04
N LEU A 158 -1.98 -2.11 2.98
CA LEU A 158 -2.42 -1.21 4.06
C LEU A 158 -2.63 -1.98 5.38
N ARG A 159 -3.16 -3.20 5.31
CA ARG A 159 -3.37 -4.02 6.49
C ARG A 159 -2.06 -4.28 7.24
N GLN A 160 -0.99 -4.63 6.54
CA GLN A 160 0.32 -4.88 7.14
C GLN A 160 0.90 -3.61 7.78
N LYS A 161 0.65 -2.44 7.20
CA LYS A 161 1.12 -1.16 7.73
C LYS A 161 0.37 -0.69 8.96
N PHE A 162 -0.92 -1.02 9.07
CA PHE A 162 -1.75 -0.58 10.18
C PHE A 162 -1.98 -1.67 11.25
N ASN A 163 -1.66 -2.94 10.98
CA ASN A 163 -1.72 -4.01 11.99
C ASN A 163 -0.42 -4.03 12.82
N VAL A 164 -0.19 -2.98 13.57
CA VAL A 164 1.01 -2.79 14.39
C VAL A 164 0.61 -2.68 15.86
N LYS A 165 1.53 -3.01 16.75
CA LYS A 165 1.37 -2.80 18.19
C LYS A 165 1.92 -1.43 18.61
N ALA A 166 1.35 -0.86 19.67
CA ALA A 166 1.81 0.43 20.18
C ALA A 166 3.32 0.40 20.52
N ASP A 167 3.79 -0.70 21.13
CA ASP A 167 5.20 -0.85 21.52
C ASP A 167 6.14 -0.92 20.32
N GLU A 168 5.67 -1.45 19.20
CA GLU A 168 6.47 -1.48 17.96
C GLU A 168 6.66 -0.10 17.34
N LEU A 169 5.77 0.84 17.65
CA LEU A 169 5.82 2.21 17.15
C LEU A 169 6.64 3.16 18.04
N LYS A 170 7.03 2.73 19.24
CA LYS A 170 7.83 3.55 20.15
C LYS A 170 9.26 3.67 19.66
N ALA A 171 9.87 4.83 19.94
CA ALA A 171 11.30 5.00 19.71
C ALA A 171 12.11 4.04 20.59
N PRO A 172 13.23 3.48 20.10
CA PRO A 172 14.10 2.65 20.92
C PRO A 172 14.63 3.46 22.10
N LYS A 173 14.59 2.88 23.30
CA LYS A 173 15.19 3.51 24.48
C LYS A 173 16.67 3.71 24.26
N LYS A 174 17.19 4.87 24.65
CA LYS A 174 18.61 5.21 24.46
C LYS A 174 19.59 4.22 25.11
N GLU A 175 19.14 3.43 26.09
CA GLU A 175 19.95 2.40 26.72
C GLU A 175 20.22 1.20 25.81
N ASP A 176 19.23 0.81 24.98
CA ASP A 176 19.40 -0.31 24.03
C ASP A 176 20.26 0.08 22.81
N ALA A 177 20.37 1.38 22.50
CA ALA A 177 21.22 1.87 21.41
C ALA A 177 22.72 1.91 21.78
N ALA A 178 23.05 1.95 23.07
CA ALA A 178 24.44 1.94 23.55
C ALA A 178 25.05 0.52 23.53
N GLU A 179 24.23 -0.51 23.70
CA GLU A 179 24.69 -1.91 23.69
C GLU A 179 24.88 -2.46 22.26
N ALA A 180 24.14 -1.93 21.29
CA ALA A 180 24.29 -2.29 19.89
C ALA A 180 25.48 -1.59 19.17
N ALA A 181 26.09 -0.57 19.81
CA ALA A 181 27.18 0.23 19.26
C ALA A 181 28.54 -0.09 19.89
N ALA A 182 28.70 -1.14 20.70
CA ALA A 182 30.01 -1.57 21.20
C ALA A 182 30.85 -2.12 20.05
N PRO A 183 31.96 -1.46 19.64
CA PRO A 183 32.81 -2.01 18.59
C PRO A 183 33.47 -3.27 19.09
N ALA A 184 33.33 -4.37 18.34
CA ALA A 184 34.09 -5.57 18.55
C ALA A 184 35.57 -5.21 18.57
N ALA A 185 36.22 -5.38 19.72
CA ALA A 185 37.67 -5.16 19.87
C ALA A 185 38.45 -6.01 18.87
N PRO A 186 39.44 -5.45 18.16
CA PRO A 186 40.23 -6.26 17.25
C PRO A 186 41.09 -7.23 18.07
N ALA A 187 40.94 -8.51 17.80
CA ALA A 187 41.79 -9.55 18.33
C ALA A 187 43.28 -9.25 17.89
N ALA A 188 44.13 -8.98 18.86
CA ALA A 188 45.54 -8.85 18.66
C ALA A 188 46.12 -10.21 18.26
N SER A 189 46.53 -10.36 17.01
CA SER A 189 47.42 -11.44 16.59
C SER A 189 48.85 -11.04 16.86
N ALA A 190 49.44 -11.68 17.87
CA ALA A 190 50.88 -11.60 18.16
C ALA A 190 51.68 -12.19 17.00
N GLY A 191 52.77 -11.50 16.72
CA GLY A 191 53.63 -11.75 15.60
C GLY A 191 54.45 -13.04 15.65
N SER A 192 54.97 -13.41 14.52
CA SER A 192 56.21 -14.12 14.40
C SER A 192 56.94 -13.67 13.13
N ALA A 193 58.11 -13.12 13.38
CA ALA A 193 59.08 -12.73 12.39
C ALA A 193 59.72 -13.97 11.73
N ASN A 194 59.92 -13.93 10.43
CA ASN A 194 61.17 -14.36 9.81
C ASN A 194 61.25 -13.91 8.34
N ALA A 195 62.28 -13.18 8.02
CA ALA A 195 62.82 -12.92 6.67
C ALA A 195 64.14 -13.69 6.54
N PRO A 196 64.89 -13.68 5.44
CA PRO A 196 64.61 -13.39 4.02
C PRO A 196 65.23 -14.47 3.06
N ALA A 197 65.03 -14.34 1.75
CA ALA A 197 65.97 -14.55 0.64
C ALA A 197 65.21 -14.87 -0.65
N GLU A 198 65.22 -13.95 -1.61
CA GLU A 198 66.08 -13.90 -2.80
C GLU A 198 65.76 -14.93 -3.91
N ASN A 199 65.24 -14.48 -4.99
CA ASN A 199 65.70 -14.55 -6.38
C ASN A 199 64.58 -14.41 -7.41
N ALA A 200 64.74 -13.44 -8.28
CA ALA A 200 64.14 -13.33 -9.59
C ALA A 200 65.05 -14.13 -10.61
N PRO A 201 64.79 -14.17 -11.94
CA PRO A 201 63.64 -13.76 -12.75
C PRO A 201 63.29 -14.80 -13.85
N ALA A 202 62.43 -14.33 -14.70
CA ALA A 202 62.37 -14.61 -16.15
C ALA A 202 61.14 -15.32 -16.74
N ASP A 203 60.50 -14.52 -17.59
CA ASP A 203 60.11 -14.77 -18.96
C ASP A 203 58.94 -15.72 -19.31
N GLY A 204 58.13 -15.15 -20.15
CA GLY A 204 57.50 -15.87 -21.25
C GLY A 204 55.95 -15.77 -21.32
N GLU A 205 55.52 -14.79 -22.05
CA GLU A 205 54.84 -14.87 -23.34
C GLU A 205 53.35 -15.19 -23.35
N SER A 206 52.62 -14.19 -23.72
CA SER A 206 51.34 -14.34 -24.45
C SER A 206 51.55 -15.05 -25.81
N PRO A 207 50.57 -15.61 -26.53
CA PRO A 207 49.42 -14.84 -26.96
C PRO A 207 48.10 -15.63 -27.26
N SER A 208 47.02 -14.86 -27.33
CA SER A 208 46.02 -14.76 -28.39
C SER A 208 45.06 -15.89 -28.72
N LEU A 209 43.86 -15.37 -29.00
CA LEU A 209 42.90 -15.67 -30.08
C LEU A 209 41.59 -16.35 -29.67
N GLN A 210 40.58 -15.51 -29.78
CA GLN A 210 39.17 -15.68 -30.25
C GLN A 210 39.02 -16.73 -31.37
N PRO A 211 37.79 -16.97 -31.94
CA PRO A 211 36.39 -16.82 -31.46
C PRO A 211 35.48 -17.98 -31.96
N SER A 212 34.15 -17.78 -31.78
CA SER A 212 33.03 -18.39 -32.56
C SER A 212 32.60 -19.82 -32.18
N VAL A 213 31.37 -20.10 -31.92
CA VAL A 213 30.11 -19.93 -32.70
C VAL A 213 28.97 -19.80 -31.74
#